data_c4bb4ff9f96368ab236f820a30c08238
#
_entry.id   c4bb4ff9f96368ab236f820a30c08238
#
_cell.length_a   1.000
_cell.length_b   1.000
_cell.length_c   1.000
_cell.angle_alpha   90.00
_cell.angle_beta   90.00
_cell.angle_gamma   90.00
#
_symmetry.space_group_name_H-M   'P 1'
#
loop_
_entity.id
_entity.type
_entity.pdbx_description
1 polymer ?
#
loop_
_entity_poly.entity_id
_entity_poly.type
_entity_poly.pdbx_seq_one_letter_code
_entity_poly.pdbx_strand_id
1 'polypeptide(L)'
;PAYAVLYVLSIATGNAALSSVCLQFLSTFLVLFVSIGVLMSRYEKLRTKELGFFLFFFVVGMMENFFDFLTYPIITLGIPLILLLWMRVRDEKADLKDNLLFTIWSSISWGVGYALTWIAKWGITTVVLGVRYFIRNLSVIEYRLNGSEEEPLDRIGTLQKNLKAWLNIRDNGMISWSKVVIVIAVIALILLI
;
A
#
# COMPACT_ATOMS: atom_id res chain seq x y z
N PRO A 1 8.17 3.21 -23.07
CA PRO A 1 8.01 3.80 -21.73
C PRO A 1 7.26 2.88 -20.76
N ALA A 2 6.12 2.25 -21.17
CA ALA A 2 5.32 1.39 -20.29
C ALA A 2 6.10 0.18 -19.72
N TYR A 3 6.92 -0.47 -20.53
CA TYR A 3 7.75 -1.59 -20.09
C TYR A 3 8.81 -1.19 -19.06
N ALA A 4 9.37 0.02 -19.15
CA ALA A 4 10.33 0.52 -18.18
C ALA A 4 9.65 0.74 -16.82
N VAL A 5 8.42 1.26 -16.80
CA VAL A 5 7.64 1.44 -15.57
C VAL A 5 7.31 0.09 -14.94
N LEU A 6 6.87 -0.90 -15.73
CA LEU A 6 6.62 -2.26 -15.27
C LEU A 6 7.88 -2.93 -14.71
N TYR A 7 9.01 -2.72 -15.35
CA TYR A 7 10.31 -3.27 -14.91
C TYR A 7 10.76 -2.63 -13.59
N VAL A 8 10.66 -1.31 -13.48
CA VAL A 8 10.96 -0.57 -12.23
C VAL A 8 10.01 -1.00 -11.10
N LEU A 9 8.72 -1.16 -11.37
CA LEU A 9 7.74 -1.67 -10.41
C LEU A 9 8.06 -3.10 -9.96
N SER A 10 8.47 -3.97 -10.87
CA SER A 10 8.89 -5.34 -10.57
C SER A 10 10.12 -5.38 -9.67
N ILE A 11 11.12 -4.52 -9.94
CA ILE A 11 12.32 -4.38 -9.10
C ILE A 11 11.95 -3.77 -7.74
N ALA A 12 11.13 -2.74 -7.70
CA ALA A 12 10.72 -2.06 -6.48
C ALA A 12 9.93 -2.97 -5.53
N THR A 13 9.14 -3.91 -6.09
CA THR A 13 8.41 -4.91 -5.31
C THR A 13 9.26 -6.11 -4.90
N GLY A 14 10.54 -6.17 -5.30
CA GLY A 14 11.45 -7.28 -4.97
C GLY A 14 11.18 -8.58 -5.73
N ASN A 15 10.28 -8.56 -6.71
CA ASN A 15 9.83 -9.73 -7.45
C ASN A 15 10.42 -9.75 -8.86
N ALA A 16 11.63 -10.30 -8.97
CA ALA A 16 12.30 -10.44 -10.29
C ALA A 16 11.75 -11.61 -11.15
N ALA A 17 10.94 -12.51 -10.59
CA ALA A 17 10.40 -13.68 -11.28
C ALA A 17 8.97 -13.41 -11.77
N LEU A 18 8.86 -13.00 -13.03
CA LEU A 18 7.60 -12.50 -13.62
C LEU A 18 6.44 -13.52 -13.71
N SER A 19 6.69 -14.81 -13.81
CA SER A 19 5.62 -15.74 -14.23
C SER A 19 4.72 -16.26 -13.09
N SER A 20 5.27 -16.63 -11.95
CA SER A 20 4.46 -17.13 -10.82
C SER A 20 3.89 -16.02 -9.96
N VAL A 21 4.60 -14.92 -9.88
CA VAL A 21 4.23 -13.74 -9.08
C VAL A 21 3.08 -12.97 -9.73
N CYS A 22 3.03 -12.88 -11.05
CA CYS A 22 1.96 -12.18 -11.76
C CYS A 22 0.57 -12.77 -11.47
N LEU A 23 0.44 -14.07 -11.29
CA LEU A 23 -0.85 -14.70 -10.98
C LEU A 23 -1.27 -14.46 -9.53
N GLN A 24 -0.32 -14.49 -8.59
CA GLN A 24 -0.61 -14.29 -7.17
C GLN A 24 -1.03 -12.84 -6.86
N PHE A 25 -0.42 -11.87 -7.56
CA PHE A 25 -0.67 -10.44 -7.32
C PHE A 25 -1.49 -9.78 -8.43
N LEU A 26 -2.12 -10.59 -9.30
CA LEU A 26 -2.89 -10.08 -10.44
C LEU A 26 -3.98 -9.09 -10.03
N SER A 27 -4.68 -9.35 -8.93
CA SER A 27 -5.73 -8.48 -8.40
C SER A 27 -5.18 -7.11 -8.00
N THR A 28 -4.10 -7.07 -7.24
CA THR A 28 -3.43 -5.83 -6.82
C THR A 28 -2.92 -5.04 -8.02
N PHE A 29 -2.30 -5.69 -9.00
CA PHE A 29 -1.87 -5.03 -10.23
C PHE A 29 -3.04 -4.50 -11.06
N LEU A 30 -4.15 -5.24 -11.14
CA LEU A 30 -5.34 -4.79 -11.84
C LEU A 30 -5.90 -3.51 -11.19
N VAL A 31 -6.08 -3.50 -9.86
CA VAL A 31 -6.54 -2.32 -9.12
C VAL A 31 -5.56 -1.16 -9.32
N LEU A 32 -4.25 -1.42 -9.26
CA LEU A 32 -3.22 -0.40 -9.46
C LEU A 32 -3.30 0.23 -10.86
N PHE A 33 -3.33 -0.58 -11.92
CA PHE A 33 -3.37 -0.05 -13.29
C PHE A 33 -4.67 0.68 -13.60
N VAL A 34 -5.81 0.17 -13.13
CA VAL A 34 -7.11 0.85 -13.25
C VAL A 34 -7.06 2.19 -12.50
N SER A 35 -6.50 2.21 -11.29
CA SER A 35 -6.38 3.43 -10.48
C SER A 35 -5.51 4.49 -11.17
N ILE A 36 -4.35 4.10 -11.71
CA ILE A 36 -3.47 4.99 -12.49
C ILE A 36 -4.22 5.50 -13.74
N GLY A 37 -4.88 4.62 -14.47
CA GLY A 37 -5.63 4.98 -15.67
C GLY A 37 -6.76 5.97 -15.39
N VAL A 38 -7.53 5.75 -14.32
CA VAL A 38 -8.58 6.67 -13.87
C VAL A 38 -7.99 8.00 -13.43
N LEU A 39 -6.91 7.97 -12.62
CA LEU A 39 -6.25 9.19 -12.16
C LEU A 39 -5.76 10.03 -13.34
N MET A 40 -5.04 9.44 -14.29
CA MET A 40 -4.53 10.15 -15.47
C MET A 40 -5.62 10.68 -16.37
N SER A 41 -6.71 9.92 -16.59
CA SER A 41 -7.80 10.31 -17.49
C SER A 41 -8.78 11.31 -16.86
N ARG A 42 -8.87 11.34 -15.53
CA ARG A 42 -9.86 12.17 -14.80
C ARG A 42 -9.25 13.23 -13.91
N TYR A 43 -7.93 13.41 -13.95
CA TYR A 43 -7.20 14.35 -13.09
C TYR A 43 -7.83 15.73 -13.04
N GLU A 44 -8.05 16.35 -14.20
CA GLU A 44 -8.65 17.70 -14.29
C GLU A 44 -10.05 17.77 -13.66
N LYS A 45 -10.84 16.72 -13.77
CA LYS A 45 -12.16 16.65 -13.15
C LYS A 45 -12.08 16.42 -11.63
N LEU A 46 -11.15 15.59 -11.18
CA LEU A 46 -10.93 15.31 -9.74
C LEU A 46 -10.36 16.56 -9.03
N ARG A 47 -9.50 17.30 -9.71
CA ARG A 47 -8.85 18.51 -9.20
C ARG A 47 -9.83 19.65 -8.88
N THR A 48 -11.01 19.69 -9.51
CA THR A 48 -12.00 20.77 -9.27
C THR A 48 -12.47 20.81 -7.82
N LYS A 49 -12.41 19.68 -7.11
CA LYS A 49 -12.73 19.56 -5.67
C LYS A 49 -11.81 18.54 -5.03
N GLU A 50 -11.09 18.90 -3.98
CA GLU A 50 -10.22 17.98 -3.23
C GLU A 50 -10.95 16.70 -2.76
N LEU A 51 -12.23 16.83 -2.44
CA LEU A 51 -13.11 15.71 -2.13
C LEU A 51 -13.10 14.63 -3.24
N GLY A 52 -12.91 15.03 -4.51
CA GLY A 52 -12.81 14.09 -5.62
C GLY A 52 -11.64 13.12 -5.48
N PHE A 53 -10.50 13.61 -5.01
CA PHE A 53 -9.33 12.78 -4.75
C PHE A 53 -9.53 11.86 -3.55
N PHE A 54 -10.15 12.35 -2.47
CA PHE A 54 -10.44 11.53 -1.30
C PHE A 54 -11.42 10.42 -1.64
N LEU A 55 -12.47 10.71 -2.40
CA LEU A 55 -13.40 9.69 -2.91
C LEU A 55 -12.71 8.69 -3.85
N PHE A 56 -11.79 9.15 -4.68
CA PHE A 56 -10.99 8.27 -5.52
C PHE A 56 -10.19 7.27 -4.67
N PHE A 57 -9.44 7.73 -3.66
CA PHE A 57 -8.67 6.84 -2.78
C PHE A 57 -9.58 5.93 -1.95
N PHE A 58 -10.73 6.43 -1.51
CA PHE A 58 -11.72 5.60 -0.83
C PHE A 58 -12.17 4.42 -1.70
N VAL A 59 -12.51 4.67 -2.97
CA VAL A 59 -12.91 3.62 -3.92
C VAL A 59 -11.74 2.67 -4.21
N VAL A 60 -10.52 3.18 -4.36
CA VAL A 60 -9.32 2.35 -4.54
C VAL A 60 -9.12 1.40 -3.36
N GLY A 61 -9.28 1.91 -2.12
CA GLY A 61 -9.21 1.07 -0.91
C GLY A 61 -10.30 -0.01 -0.86
N MET A 62 -11.53 0.34 -1.26
CA MET A 62 -12.63 -0.63 -1.38
C MET A 62 -12.31 -1.72 -2.40
N MET A 63 -11.85 -1.35 -3.60
CA MET A 63 -11.52 -2.27 -4.69
C MET A 63 -10.36 -3.18 -4.29
N GLU A 64 -9.33 -2.62 -3.66
CA GLU A 64 -8.20 -3.40 -3.17
C GLU A 64 -8.66 -4.50 -2.21
N ASN A 65 -9.40 -4.14 -1.16
CA ASN A 65 -9.89 -5.14 -0.21
C ASN A 65 -10.86 -6.13 -0.86
N PHE A 66 -11.65 -5.68 -1.86
CA PHE A 66 -12.59 -6.57 -2.54
C PHE A 66 -11.87 -7.66 -3.32
N PHE A 67 -10.81 -7.33 -4.04
CA PHE A 67 -10.07 -8.23 -4.92
C PHE A 67 -8.87 -8.92 -4.28
N ASP A 68 -8.29 -8.32 -3.21
CA ASP A 68 -7.08 -8.84 -2.60
C ASP A 68 -7.36 -9.70 -1.35
N PHE A 69 -6.49 -10.69 -1.17
CA PHE A 69 -6.44 -11.55 0.00
C PHE A 69 -5.26 -11.17 0.94
N LEU A 70 -5.03 -9.87 1.16
CA LEU A 70 -4.01 -9.35 2.09
C LEU A 70 -2.56 -9.56 1.62
N THR A 71 -2.28 -9.44 0.33
CA THR A 71 -0.93 -9.60 -0.20
C THR A 71 -0.07 -8.34 -0.02
N TYR A 72 -0.31 -7.29 -0.82
CA TYR A 72 0.43 -6.01 -0.76
C TYR A 72 -0.48 -4.78 -0.95
N PRO A 73 -1.46 -4.55 -0.08
CA PRO A 73 -2.46 -3.50 -0.29
C PRO A 73 -1.87 -2.08 -0.38
N ILE A 74 -0.75 -1.82 0.29
CA ILE A 74 -0.12 -0.49 0.35
C ILE A 74 0.35 0.00 -1.04
N ILE A 75 0.64 -0.89 -1.98
CA ILE A 75 1.08 -0.51 -3.33
C ILE A 75 -0.01 0.27 -4.07
N THR A 76 -1.29 -0.10 -3.90
CA THR A 76 -2.42 0.57 -4.54
C THR A 76 -2.72 1.94 -3.95
N LEU A 77 -2.27 2.22 -2.73
CA LEU A 77 -2.23 3.57 -2.17
C LEU A 77 -0.98 4.33 -2.65
N GLY A 78 0.20 3.75 -2.44
CA GLY A 78 1.47 4.45 -2.56
C GLY A 78 1.77 4.94 -3.96
N ILE A 79 1.61 4.10 -4.97
CA ILE A 79 1.97 4.47 -6.35
C ILE A 79 1.03 5.54 -6.93
N PRO A 80 -0.32 5.41 -6.86
CA PRO A 80 -1.21 6.50 -7.29
C PRO A 80 -1.03 7.79 -6.50
N LEU A 81 -0.71 7.70 -5.20
CA LEU A 81 -0.48 8.86 -4.36
C LEU A 81 0.80 9.62 -4.77
N ILE A 82 1.91 8.91 -5.01
CA ILE A 82 3.15 9.52 -5.50
C ILE A 82 2.92 10.19 -6.86
N LEU A 83 2.24 9.51 -7.77
CA LEU A 83 1.91 10.07 -9.08
C LEU A 83 1.06 11.34 -8.94
N LEU A 84 0.05 11.31 -8.08
CA LEU A 84 -0.82 12.46 -7.83
C LEU A 84 -0.06 13.63 -7.20
N LEU A 85 0.80 13.37 -6.20
CA LEU A 85 1.63 14.41 -5.58
C LEU A 85 2.58 15.04 -6.60
N TRP A 86 3.19 14.23 -7.47
CA TRP A 86 4.03 14.73 -8.56
C TRP A 86 3.24 15.65 -9.50
N MET A 87 2.01 15.27 -9.89
CA MET A 87 1.15 16.12 -10.73
C MET A 87 0.76 17.40 -10.00
N ARG A 88 0.41 17.35 -8.72
CA ARG A 88 0.07 18.54 -7.91
C ARG A 88 1.24 19.51 -7.79
N VAL A 89 2.43 19.03 -7.48
CA VAL A 89 3.63 19.89 -7.37
C VAL A 89 3.93 20.57 -8.70
N ARG A 90 3.80 19.83 -9.81
CA ARG A 90 4.03 20.38 -11.15
C ARG A 90 3.02 21.43 -11.54
N ASP A 91 1.73 21.19 -11.30
CA ASP A 91 0.64 22.00 -11.85
C ASP A 91 0.16 23.10 -10.89
N GLU A 92 0.18 22.85 -9.58
CA GLU A 92 -0.41 23.73 -8.56
C GLU A 92 0.64 24.45 -7.71
N LYS A 93 1.92 24.07 -7.79
CA LYS A 93 2.99 24.57 -6.89
C LYS A 93 2.58 24.51 -5.42
N ALA A 94 1.84 23.46 -5.05
CA ALA A 94 1.32 23.27 -3.70
C ALA A 94 2.47 23.23 -2.68
N ASP A 95 2.29 23.88 -1.55
CA ASP A 95 3.28 23.91 -0.47
C ASP A 95 3.47 22.53 0.15
N LEU A 96 4.64 22.31 0.75
CA LEU A 96 4.99 21.05 1.41
C LEU A 96 3.96 20.65 2.48
N LYS A 97 3.50 21.64 3.28
CA LYS A 97 2.51 21.43 4.32
C LYS A 97 1.18 20.93 3.76
N ASP A 98 0.71 21.55 2.68
CA ASP A 98 -0.56 21.17 2.03
C ASP A 98 -0.45 19.77 1.42
N ASN A 99 0.67 19.43 0.82
CA ASN A 99 0.93 18.10 0.29
C ASN A 99 1.01 17.03 1.40
N LEU A 100 1.57 17.35 2.56
CA LEU A 100 1.58 16.43 3.71
C LEU A 100 0.16 16.19 4.25
N LEU A 101 -0.62 17.24 4.45
CA LEU A 101 -2.01 17.11 4.89
C LEU A 101 -2.85 16.32 3.88
N PHE A 102 -2.68 16.61 2.60
CA PHE A 102 -3.34 15.89 1.52
C PHE A 102 -2.97 14.41 1.52
N THR A 103 -1.70 14.07 1.74
CA THR A 103 -1.21 12.68 1.86
C THR A 103 -1.90 11.95 3.01
N ILE A 104 -1.98 12.60 4.18
CA ILE A 104 -2.62 12.02 5.37
C ILE A 104 -4.10 11.74 5.09
N TRP A 105 -4.84 12.73 4.58
CA TRP A 105 -6.28 12.57 4.31
C TRP A 105 -6.58 11.55 3.21
N SER A 106 -5.75 11.50 2.16
CA SER A 106 -5.87 10.49 1.12
C SER A 106 -5.61 9.08 1.65
N SER A 107 -4.62 8.94 2.54
CA SER A 107 -4.29 7.66 3.18
C SER A 107 -5.40 7.21 4.14
N ILE A 108 -5.96 8.14 4.92
CA ILE A 108 -7.12 7.86 5.79
C ILE A 108 -8.32 7.42 4.94
N SER A 109 -8.61 8.15 3.86
CA SER A 109 -9.73 7.85 2.98
C SER A 109 -9.61 6.45 2.36
N TRP A 110 -8.42 6.10 1.86
CA TRP A 110 -8.12 4.76 1.37
C TRP A 110 -8.29 3.70 2.48
N GLY A 111 -7.74 3.95 3.67
CA GLY A 111 -7.86 3.03 4.82
C GLY A 111 -9.30 2.81 5.27
N VAL A 112 -10.13 3.85 5.26
CA VAL A 112 -11.56 3.76 5.58
C VAL A 112 -12.28 2.91 4.53
N GLY A 113 -12.04 3.13 3.24
CA GLY A 113 -12.62 2.33 2.16
C GLY A 113 -12.25 0.85 2.29
N TYR A 114 -10.97 0.58 2.57
CA TYR A 114 -10.46 -0.77 2.81
C TYR A 114 -11.15 -1.44 4.02
N ALA A 115 -11.20 -0.75 5.16
CA ALA A 115 -11.79 -1.26 6.39
C ALA A 115 -13.30 -1.50 6.26
N LEU A 116 -14.05 -0.60 5.63
CA LEU A 116 -15.48 -0.75 5.42
C LEU A 116 -15.81 -1.96 4.54
N THR A 117 -15.04 -2.22 3.49
CA THR A 117 -15.21 -3.41 2.66
C THR A 117 -14.94 -4.68 3.46
N TRP A 118 -13.94 -4.67 4.33
CA TRP A 118 -13.63 -5.78 5.20
C TRP A 118 -14.78 -6.07 6.20
N ILE A 119 -15.29 -5.02 6.85
CA ILE A 119 -16.44 -5.12 7.75
C ILE A 119 -17.68 -5.63 6.99
N ALA A 120 -17.92 -5.15 5.78
CA ALA A 120 -19.03 -5.61 4.96
C ALA A 120 -18.93 -7.11 4.60
N LYS A 121 -17.74 -7.59 4.22
CA LYS A 121 -17.49 -9.02 3.98
C LYS A 121 -17.82 -9.86 5.22
N TRP A 122 -17.43 -9.41 6.39
CA TRP A 122 -17.72 -10.09 7.65
C TRP A 122 -19.21 -10.04 8.00
N GLY A 123 -19.84 -8.89 7.79
CA GLY A 123 -21.28 -8.76 7.97
C GLY A 123 -22.06 -9.77 7.11
N ILE A 124 -21.74 -9.83 5.82
CA ILE A 124 -22.35 -10.77 4.89
C ILE A 124 -22.10 -12.22 5.34
N THR A 125 -20.85 -12.56 5.69
CA THR A 125 -20.50 -13.90 6.17
C THR A 125 -21.30 -14.27 7.43
N THR A 126 -21.46 -13.33 8.36
CA THR A 126 -22.22 -13.54 9.60
C THR A 126 -23.70 -13.76 9.33
N VAL A 127 -24.28 -12.99 8.40
CA VAL A 127 -25.70 -13.14 8.03
C VAL A 127 -25.95 -14.49 7.33
N VAL A 128 -25.05 -14.91 6.44
CA VAL A 128 -25.22 -16.13 5.63
C VAL A 128 -24.87 -17.39 6.42
N LEU A 129 -23.77 -17.36 7.20
CA LEU A 129 -23.21 -18.53 7.85
C LEU A 129 -23.46 -18.59 9.38
N GLY A 130 -24.01 -17.50 9.93
CA GLY A 130 -24.34 -17.39 11.37
C GLY A 130 -23.22 -16.83 12.23
N VAL A 131 -23.61 -16.39 13.44
CA VAL A 131 -22.74 -15.70 14.42
C VAL A 131 -21.51 -16.51 14.83
N ARG A 132 -21.57 -17.84 14.78
CA ARG A 132 -20.41 -18.69 15.10
C ARG A 132 -19.19 -18.41 14.23
N TYR A 133 -19.40 -18.08 12.96
CA TYR A 133 -18.33 -17.70 12.02
C TYR A 133 -17.73 -16.34 12.35
N PHE A 134 -18.53 -15.40 12.85
CA PHE A 134 -18.04 -14.11 13.32
C PHE A 134 -17.03 -14.28 14.48
N ILE A 135 -17.39 -15.08 15.49
CA ILE A 135 -16.53 -15.37 16.65
C ILE A 135 -15.23 -16.03 16.18
N ARG A 136 -15.31 -17.00 15.25
CA ARG A 136 -14.13 -17.65 14.70
C ARG A 136 -13.23 -16.66 13.93
N ASN A 137 -13.81 -15.71 13.21
CA ASN A 137 -13.02 -14.68 12.51
C ASN A 137 -12.32 -13.74 13.50
N LEU A 138 -12.96 -13.39 14.63
CA LEU A 138 -12.33 -12.61 15.69
C LEU A 138 -11.11 -13.36 16.28
N SER A 139 -11.21 -14.64 16.55
CA SER A 139 -10.08 -15.42 17.07
C SER A 139 -8.91 -15.50 16.08
N VAL A 140 -9.18 -15.52 14.76
CA VAL A 140 -8.13 -15.44 13.73
C VAL A 140 -7.42 -14.09 13.72
N ILE A 141 -8.16 -12.99 13.98
CA ILE A 141 -7.53 -11.67 14.11
C ILE A 141 -6.66 -11.62 15.35
N GLU A 142 -7.19 -12.08 16.48
CA GLU A 142 -6.46 -12.11 17.73
C GLU A 142 -5.16 -12.90 17.58
N TYR A 143 -5.23 -14.07 16.95
CA TYR A 143 -4.04 -14.86 16.60
C TYR A 143 -3.05 -14.09 15.70
N ARG A 144 -3.54 -13.39 14.68
CA ARG A 144 -2.67 -12.61 13.78
C ARG A 144 -2.07 -11.37 14.45
N LEU A 145 -2.76 -10.82 15.44
CA LEU A 145 -2.27 -9.65 16.19
C LEU A 145 -1.30 -10.03 17.30
N ASN A 146 -1.54 -11.11 18.00
CA ASN A 146 -0.83 -11.46 19.23
C ASN A 146 0.08 -12.69 19.09
N GLY A 147 -0.07 -13.47 18.01
CA GLY A 147 0.57 -14.78 17.88
C GLY A 147 -0.18 -15.89 18.64
N SER A 148 0.42 -17.05 18.76
CA SER A 148 -0.09 -18.12 19.63
C SER A 148 0.38 -17.90 21.07
N GLU A 149 -0.30 -18.54 22.03
CA GLU A 149 0.16 -18.54 23.44
C GLU A 149 1.57 -19.17 23.57
N GLU A 150 1.91 -20.13 22.70
CA GLU A 150 3.21 -20.79 22.68
C GLU A 150 4.29 -19.95 21.99
N GLU A 151 3.92 -19.12 20.99
CA GLU A 151 4.82 -18.23 20.26
C GLU A 151 4.20 -16.83 20.16
N PRO A 152 4.32 -15.99 21.20
CA PRO A 152 3.82 -14.62 21.16
C PRO A 152 4.59 -13.79 20.11
N LEU A 153 3.88 -12.98 19.35
CA LEU A 153 4.47 -12.13 18.33
C LEU A 153 5.34 -11.02 18.96
N ASP A 154 6.64 -11.21 18.92
CA ASP A 154 7.61 -10.15 19.22
C ASP A 154 7.69 -9.16 18.03
N ARG A 155 6.84 -8.14 18.07
CA ARG A 155 6.73 -7.13 16.98
C ARG A 155 8.03 -6.33 16.82
N ILE A 156 8.67 -5.98 17.93
CA ILE A 156 9.90 -5.18 17.90
C ILE A 156 11.06 -6.04 17.38
N GLY A 157 11.20 -7.26 17.88
CA GLY A 157 12.22 -8.19 17.38
C GLY A 157 12.00 -8.57 15.92
N THR A 158 10.73 -8.76 15.49
CA THR A 158 10.40 -9.01 14.08
C THR A 158 10.73 -7.80 13.21
N LEU A 159 10.40 -6.58 13.65
CA LEU A 159 10.76 -5.35 12.95
C LEU A 159 12.28 -5.21 12.83
N GLN A 160 13.02 -5.45 13.91
CA GLN A 160 14.48 -5.41 13.91
C GLN A 160 15.08 -6.47 12.98
N LYS A 161 14.57 -7.71 13.00
CA LYS A 161 15.00 -8.78 12.09
C LYS A 161 14.75 -8.41 10.63
N ASN A 162 13.58 -7.90 10.32
CA ASN A 162 13.21 -7.46 8.97
C ASN A 162 14.07 -6.28 8.52
N LEU A 163 14.32 -5.31 9.40
CA LEU A 163 15.19 -4.17 9.10
C LEU A 163 16.63 -4.61 8.87
N LYS A 164 17.16 -5.50 9.71
CA LYS A 164 18.51 -6.10 9.53
C LYS A 164 18.59 -6.88 8.22
N ALA A 165 17.59 -7.71 7.92
CA ALA A 165 17.52 -8.46 6.66
C ALA A 165 17.44 -7.52 5.45
N TRP A 166 16.64 -6.46 5.53
CA TRP A 166 16.49 -5.48 4.45
C TRP A 166 17.80 -4.70 4.22
N LEU A 167 18.47 -4.26 5.29
CA LEU A 167 19.77 -3.60 5.23
C LEU A 167 20.90 -4.58 4.90
N ASN A 168 20.62 -5.88 4.84
CA ASN A 168 21.59 -6.95 4.63
C ASN A 168 22.76 -6.88 5.63
N ILE A 169 22.42 -6.56 6.89
CA ILE A 169 23.40 -6.56 7.99
C ILE A 169 23.71 -8.03 8.28
N ARG A 170 24.93 -8.46 7.96
CA ARG A 170 25.42 -9.79 8.32
C ARG A 170 25.69 -9.84 9.82
N ASP A 171 25.77 -11.05 10.37
CA ASP A 171 26.02 -11.29 11.81
C ASP A 171 27.33 -10.65 12.31
N ASN A 172 28.25 -10.30 11.42
CA ASN A 172 29.46 -9.54 11.69
C ASN A 172 29.28 -8.01 11.68
N GLY A 173 28.05 -7.49 11.63
CA GLY A 173 27.74 -6.06 11.71
C GLY A 173 28.02 -5.25 10.44
N MET A 174 28.45 -5.88 9.33
CA MET A 174 28.72 -5.18 8.08
C MET A 174 27.43 -4.81 7.37
N ILE A 175 27.22 -3.53 7.14
CA ILE A 175 26.06 -2.97 6.43
C ILE A 175 26.33 -2.99 4.92
N SER A 176 25.34 -3.40 4.14
CA SER A 176 25.40 -3.23 2.67
C SER A 176 25.24 -1.77 2.30
N TRP A 177 26.33 -1.08 2.08
CA TRP A 177 26.37 0.34 1.71
C TRP A 177 25.53 0.68 0.48
N SER A 178 25.35 -0.27 -0.46
CA SER A 178 24.53 -0.07 -1.65
C SER A 178 23.06 0.28 -1.32
N LYS A 179 22.46 -0.37 -0.32
CA LYS A 179 21.09 -0.07 0.10
C LYS A 179 20.98 1.22 0.89
N VAL A 180 21.98 1.54 1.71
CA VAL A 180 22.06 2.83 2.42
C VAL A 180 22.14 3.98 1.42
N VAL A 181 22.96 3.84 0.38
CA VAL A 181 23.08 4.84 -0.69
C VAL A 181 21.76 5.01 -1.43
N ILE A 182 21.03 3.93 -1.73
CA ILE A 182 19.72 4.01 -2.37
C ILE A 182 18.71 4.79 -1.49
N VAL A 183 18.67 4.50 -0.19
CA VAL A 183 17.79 5.23 0.75
C VAL A 183 18.13 6.70 0.81
N ILE A 184 19.43 7.03 0.93
CA ILE A 184 19.91 8.42 0.95
C ILE A 184 19.55 9.11 -0.37
N ALA A 185 19.75 8.44 -1.51
CA ALA A 185 19.41 8.99 -2.82
C ALA A 185 17.91 9.25 -2.98
N VAL A 186 17.06 8.35 -2.48
CA VAL A 186 15.60 8.54 -2.50
C VAL A 186 15.19 9.70 -1.59
N ILE A 187 15.77 9.80 -0.38
CA ILE A 187 15.50 10.91 0.53
C ILE A 187 15.96 12.24 -0.09
N ALA A 188 17.17 12.25 -0.67
CA ALA A 188 17.70 13.45 -1.34
C ALA A 188 16.83 13.85 -2.54
N LEU A 189 16.32 12.90 -3.31
CA LEU A 189 15.40 13.14 -4.42
C LEU A 189 14.09 13.75 -3.93
N ILE A 190 13.55 13.24 -2.81
CA ILE A 190 12.32 13.77 -2.19
C ILE A 190 12.51 15.19 -1.68
N LEU A 191 13.71 15.52 -1.17
CA LEU A 191 14.05 16.85 -0.65
C LEU A 191 14.40 17.88 -1.75
N LEU A 192 14.70 17.40 -2.97
CA LEU A 192 15.02 18.24 -4.14
C LEU A 192 13.80 18.55 -5.01
N ILE A 193 12.65 17.91 -4.77
CA ILE A 193 11.36 18.13 -5.42
C ILE A 193 10.51 19.06 -4.56
#